data_b8fcc2cf07b4c3ed57ed27b7ae8d5734
#
_entry.id   b8fcc2cf07b4c3ed57ed27b7ae8d5734
#
_cell.length_a   1.000
_cell.length_b   1.000
_cell.length_c   1.000
_cell.angle_alpha   90.00
_cell.angle_beta   90.00
_cell.angle_gamma   90.00
#
_symmetry.space_group_name_H-M   'P 1'
#
loop_
_entity.id
_entity.type
_entity.pdbx_description
1 polymer ?
#
loop_
_entity_poly.entity_id
_entity_poly.type
_entity_poly.pdbx_seq_one_letter_code
_entity_poly.pdbx_strand_id
1 'polypeptide(L)'
;MAESWDHSSDAASDTGSNWQWLFFLAALLTFLVPFVGGYIWFARQISYQEVSEIKKAEAIIVLTGGADRVADGLKVLSEGHAERLLISGVSAGTNASDMTKNFPQYRDVIECCVELGYKAQNTVGNAEEALAFTKRHGLHKALIIVTSNYHMPRTLLETKASLGSIELIPYPVIPERLKGRFWWNSLDMSRLIFVEYIKFGLAYMRLLARAPAKH
;
A
#
# COMPACT_ATOMS: atom_id res chain seq x y z
N MET A 1 14.65 -2.56 87.97
CA MET A 1 13.76 -1.88 86.98
C MET A 1 14.54 -1.81 85.67
N ALA A 2 14.24 -2.72 84.74
CA ALA A 2 14.86 -2.76 83.45
C ALA A 2 13.72 -2.78 82.46
N GLU A 3 13.56 -1.69 81.71
CA GLU A 3 12.60 -1.53 80.64
C GLU A 3 13.19 -2.13 79.39
N SER A 4 12.55 -3.20 78.86
CA SER A 4 12.86 -3.80 77.56
C SER A 4 12.10 -3.03 76.50
N TRP A 5 12.83 -2.36 75.60
CA TRP A 5 12.28 -1.78 74.33
C TRP A 5 12.21 -2.87 73.28
N ASP A 6 10.99 -3.26 73.00
CA ASP A 6 10.68 -4.14 71.88
C ASP A 6 10.59 -3.30 70.58
N HIS A 7 11.58 -3.44 69.72
CA HIS A 7 11.55 -2.90 68.36
C HIS A 7 11.04 -3.97 67.39
N SER A 8 9.72 -4.18 67.37
CA SER A 8 9.10 -4.88 66.25
C SER A 8 9.08 -3.95 65.07
N SER A 9 10.10 -4.06 64.20
CA SER A 9 10.13 -3.43 62.87
C SER A 9 9.11 -4.11 61.97
N ASP A 10 7.98 -3.43 61.76
CA ASP A 10 7.02 -3.76 60.70
C ASP A 10 7.69 -3.65 59.34
N ALA A 11 8.20 -4.76 58.87
CA ALA A 11 8.54 -4.93 57.45
C ALA A 11 7.23 -5.09 56.66
N ALA A 12 6.53 -3.97 56.45
CA ALA A 12 5.45 -3.91 55.48
C ALA A 12 6.02 -4.26 54.09
N SER A 13 5.77 -5.48 53.64
CA SER A 13 6.18 -5.98 52.35
C SER A 13 5.48 -5.15 51.25
N ASP A 14 6.28 -4.33 50.56
CA ASP A 14 5.88 -3.55 49.38
C ASP A 14 5.65 -4.48 48.16
N THR A 15 4.67 -5.37 48.28
CA THR A 15 4.26 -6.30 47.22
C THR A 15 3.23 -5.70 46.29
N GLY A 16 2.64 -4.54 46.63
CA GLY A 16 1.59 -3.90 45.85
C GLY A 16 2.08 -3.16 44.58
N SER A 17 3.33 -2.67 44.60
CA SER A 17 3.89 -1.85 43.52
C SER A 17 4.26 -2.70 42.28
N ASN A 18 4.73 -3.93 42.48
CA ASN A 18 5.27 -4.75 41.37
C ASN A 18 4.18 -5.29 40.42
N TRP A 19 2.99 -5.57 40.93
CA TRP A 19 1.87 -6.08 40.12
C TRP A 19 1.34 -5.04 39.16
N GLN A 20 1.29 -3.79 39.52
CA GLN A 20 0.84 -2.70 38.64
C GLN A 20 1.78 -2.57 37.45
N TRP A 21 3.09 -2.61 37.65
CA TRP A 21 4.08 -2.58 36.58
C TRP A 21 3.99 -3.81 35.65
N LEU A 22 3.74 -4.99 36.21
CA LEU A 22 3.52 -6.22 35.41
C LEU A 22 2.26 -6.12 34.54
N PHE A 23 1.16 -5.56 35.08
CA PHE A 23 -0.04 -5.31 34.27
C PHE A 23 0.20 -4.28 33.16
N PHE A 24 0.89 -3.17 33.46
CA PHE A 24 1.26 -2.19 32.44
C PHE A 24 2.16 -2.79 31.37
N LEU A 25 3.15 -3.57 31.76
CA LEU A 25 4.04 -4.26 30.83
C LEU A 25 3.28 -5.28 29.96
N ALA A 26 2.42 -6.09 30.57
CA ALA A 26 1.59 -7.05 29.84
C ALA A 26 0.65 -6.35 28.86
N ALA A 27 -0.02 -5.27 29.26
CA ALA A 27 -0.85 -4.46 28.41
C ALA A 27 -0.05 -3.85 27.24
N LEU A 28 1.12 -3.26 27.52
CA LEU A 28 2.00 -2.71 26.49
C LEU A 28 2.42 -3.77 25.49
N LEU A 29 2.85 -4.95 25.96
CA LEU A 29 3.26 -6.06 25.08
C LEU A 29 2.10 -6.61 24.25
N THR A 30 0.89 -6.64 24.80
CA THR A 30 -0.32 -7.07 24.07
C THR A 30 -0.59 -6.22 22.83
N PHE A 31 -0.26 -4.92 22.86
CA PHE A 31 -0.40 -4.03 21.68
C PHE A 31 0.88 -3.96 20.85
N LEU A 32 2.04 -3.90 21.49
CA LEU A 32 3.31 -3.71 20.79
C LEU A 32 3.68 -4.93 19.94
N VAL A 33 3.52 -6.15 20.46
CA VAL A 33 3.90 -7.38 19.75
C VAL A 33 3.10 -7.56 18.45
N PRO A 34 1.75 -7.47 18.44
CA PRO A 34 0.98 -7.54 17.19
C PRO A 34 1.29 -6.39 16.24
N PHE A 35 1.53 -5.18 16.77
CA PHE A 35 1.86 -4.02 15.96
C PHE A 35 3.19 -4.19 15.22
N VAL A 36 4.25 -4.60 15.93
CA VAL A 36 5.57 -4.86 15.34
C VAL A 36 5.53 -6.08 14.43
N GLY A 37 4.85 -7.15 14.85
CA GLY A 37 4.65 -8.33 14.01
C GLY A 37 3.91 -8.01 12.72
N GLY A 38 2.87 -7.20 12.79
CA GLY A 38 2.13 -6.69 11.64
C GLY A 38 3.00 -5.83 10.70
N TYR A 39 3.85 -4.98 11.25
CA TYR A 39 4.80 -4.19 10.46
C TYR A 39 5.80 -5.07 9.72
N ILE A 40 6.39 -6.07 10.38
CA ILE A 40 7.32 -7.02 9.76
C ILE A 40 6.62 -7.82 8.66
N TRP A 41 5.40 -8.30 8.94
CA TRP A 41 4.59 -9.00 7.94
C TRP A 41 4.33 -8.11 6.72
N PHE A 42 3.89 -6.85 6.93
CA PHE A 42 3.65 -5.89 5.86
C PHE A 42 4.91 -5.61 5.04
N ALA A 43 6.05 -5.38 5.68
CA ALA A 43 7.32 -5.13 5.02
C ALA A 43 7.77 -6.32 4.14
N ARG A 44 7.41 -7.55 4.53
CA ARG A 44 7.67 -8.77 3.74
C ARG A 44 6.77 -8.92 2.51
N GLN A 45 5.63 -8.22 2.45
CA GLN A 45 4.76 -8.20 1.26
C GLN A 45 5.33 -7.31 0.14
N ILE A 46 6.31 -6.48 0.43
CA ILE A 46 6.90 -5.56 -0.53
C ILE A 46 7.91 -6.32 -1.40
N SER A 47 7.64 -6.39 -2.71
CA SER A 47 8.59 -6.97 -3.66
C SER A 47 9.81 -6.05 -3.85
N TYR A 48 10.99 -6.64 -3.83
CA TYR A 48 12.26 -5.97 -4.16
C TYR A 48 12.87 -6.49 -5.47
N GLN A 49 12.12 -7.32 -6.18
CA GLN A 49 12.51 -7.88 -7.46
C GLN A 49 11.63 -7.31 -8.57
N GLU A 50 12.23 -7.04 -9.70
CA GLU A 50 11.51 -6.67 -10.93
C GLU A 50 10.69 -7.86 -11.42
N VAL A 51 9.55 -7.56 -12.06
CA VAL A 51 8.68 -8.59 -12.61
C VAL A 51 9.36 -9.20 -13.84
N SER A 52 9.66 -10.48 -13.78
CA SER A 52 10.32 -11.21 -14.88
C SER A 52 9.36 -11.72 -15.94
N GLU A 53 8.10 -11.98 -15.56
CA GLU A 53 7.07 -12.49 -16.47
C GLU A 53 5.76 -11.76 -16.21
N ILE A 54 5.19 -11.15 -17.24
CA ILE A 54 3.96 -10.39 -17.18
C ILE A 54 2.85 -11.18 -17.85
N LYS A 55 1.82 -11.53 -17.09
CA LYS A 55 0.61 -12.15 -17.62
C LYS A 55 -0.19 -11.14 -18.44
N LYS A 56 -0.86 -11.58 -19.50
CA LYS A 56 -1.81 -10.76 -20.24
C LYS A 56 -3.05 -10.44 -19.39
N ALA A 57 -3.56 -9.22 -19.58
CA ALA A 57 -4.76 -8.73 -18.92
C ALA A 57 -5.63 -7.93 -19.91
N GLU A 58 -6.85 -7.57 -19.51
CA GLU A 58 -7.74 -6.75 -20.33
C GLU A 58 -7.28 -5.29 -20.36
N ALA A 59 -6.72 -4.80 -19.25
CA ALA A 59 -6.20 -3.44 -19.19
C ALA A 59 -5.11 -3.29 -18.11
N ILE A 60 -4.43 -2.14 -18.16
CA ILE A 60 -3.44 -1.69 -17.18
C ILE A 60 -4.01 -0.48 -16.43
N ILE A 61 -3.86 -0.46 -15.12
CA ILE A 61 -4.18 0.69 -14.26
C ILE A 61 -2.88 1.20 -13.65
N VAL A 62 -2.46 2.39 -14.04
CA VAL A 62 -1.29 3.07 -13.48
C VAL A 62 -1.74 4.09 -12.43
N LEU A 63 -1.26 3.97 -11.20
CA LEU A 63 -1.49 4.97 -10.18
C LEU A 63 -0.37 6.03 -10.24
N THR A 64 -0.74 7.29 -10.46
CA THR A 64 0.21 8.40 -10.51
C THR A 64 0.94 8.63 -9.17
N GLY A 65 1.98 9.47 -9.20
CA GLY A 65 2.84 9.78 -8.04
C GLY A 65 4.33 9.46 -8.27
N GLY A 66 4.72 9.21 -9.53
CA GLY A 66 6.10 9.03 -9.97
C GLY A 66 6.17 8.78 -11.47
N ALA A 67 7.13 9.42 -12.15
CA ALA A 67 7.33 9.26 -13.60
C ALA A 67 7.65 7.82 -14.00
N ASP A 68 8.40 7.10 -13.15
CA ASP A 68 8.79 5.70 -13.39
C ASP A 68 7.58 4.79 -13.59
N ARG A 69 6.49 4.99 -12.81
CA ARG A 69 5.26 4.17 -12.91
C ARG A 69 4.58 4.33 -14.26
N VAL A 70 4.53 5.57 -14.77
CA VAL A 70 3.91 5.87 -16.07
C VAL A 70 4.75 5.27 -17.19
N ALA A 71 6.07 5.43 -17.12
CA ALA A 71 6.99 4.83 -18.11
C ALA A 71 6.85 3.31 -18.15
N ASP A 72 6.83 2.64 -17.00
CA ASP A 72 6.66 1.19 -16.91
C ASP A 72 5.27 0.74 -17.41
N GLY A 73 4.21 1.45 -17.07
CA GLY A 73 2.87 1.16 -17.58
C GLY A 73 2.78 1.27 -19.09
N LEU A 74 3.36 2.31 -19.68
CA LEU A 74 3.43 2.50 -21.13
C LEU A 74 4.28 1.41 -21.82
N LYS A 75 5.39 1.01 -21.19
CA LYS A 75 6.22 -0.11 -21.65
C LYS A 75 5.40 -1.40 -21.70
N VAL A 76 4.74 -1.77 -20.61
CA VAL A 76 3.91 -2.99 -20.53
C VAL A 76 2.78 -2.96 -21.58
N LEU A 77 2.17 -1.79 -21.83
CA LEU A 77 1.18 -1.63 -22.89
C LEU A 77 1.79 -1.84 -24.28
N SER A 78 2.95 -1.23 -24.56
CA SER A 78 3.63 -1.33 -25.85
C SER A 78 4.13 -2.75 -26.16
N GLU A 79 4.39 -3.56 -25.14
CA GLU A 79 4.74 -4.98 -25.26
C GLU A 79 3.52 -5.88 -25.50
N GLY A 80 2.30 -5.32 -25.54
CA GLY A 80 1.07 -6.04 -25.87
C GLY A 80 0.52 -6.91 -24.73
N HIS A 81 0.83 -6.58 -23.47
CA HIS A 81 0.30 -7.29 -22.31
C HIS A 81 -1.14 -6.90 -21.97
N ALA A 82 -1.64 -5.79 -22.55
CA ALA A 82 -3.03 -5.37 -22.46
C ALA A 82 -3.40 -4.50 -23.67
N GLU A 83 -4.71 -4.28 -23.88
CA GLU A 83 -5.22 -3.46 -24.99
C GLU A 83 -5.42 -1.99 -24.60
N ARG A 84 -5.53 -1.69 -23.32
CA ARG A 84 -5.89 -0.36 -22.79
C ARG A 84 -5.11 -0.04 -21.53
N LEU A 85 -4.91 1.25 -21.27
CA LEU A 85 -4.27 1.73 -20.07
C LEU A 85 -5.02 2.95 -19.51
N LEU A 86 -5.31 2.92 -18.20
CA LEU A 86 -5.76 4.08 -17.44
C LEU A 86 -4.59 4.62 -16.62
N ILE A 87 -4.27 5.91 -16.76
CA ILE A 87 -3.41 6.63 -15.82
C ILE A 87 -4.33 7.36 -14.84
N SER A 88 -4.43 6.87 -13.61
CA SER A 88 -5.33 7.39 -12.59
C SER A 88 -4.66 8.44 -11.71
N GLY A 89 -5.39 9.52 -11.37
CA GLY A 89 -4.90 10.61 -10.53
C GLY A 89 -3.97 11.58 -11.25
N VAL A 90 -4.21 11.82 -12.52
CA VAL A 90 -3.44 12.81 -13.32
C VAL A 90 -3.80 14.23 -12.90
N SER A 91 -2.82 15.13 -12.87
CA SER A 91 -3.04 16.54 -12.60
C SER A 91 -3.91 17.18 -13.68
N ALA A 92 -4.83 18.07 -13.30
CA ALA A 92 -5.83 18.67 -14.20
C ALA A 92 -5.24 19.42 -15.42
N GLY A 93 -3.98 19.83 -15.38
CA GLY A 93 -3.28 20.50 -16.49
C GLY A 93 -2.58 19.56 -17.47
N THR A 94 -2.50 18.25 -17.20
CA THR A 94 -1.80 17.29 -18.03
C THR A 94 -2.74 16.75 -19.12
N ASN A 95 -2.29 16.69 -20.35
CA ASN A 95 -3.06 16.16 -21.47
C ASN A 95 -2.25 15.12 -22.28
N ALA A 96 -2.89 14.48 -23.26
CA ALA A 96 -2.24 13.45 -24.08
C ALA A 96 -1.02 14.01 -24.85
N SER A 97 -1.05 15.28 -25.29
CA SER A 97 0.09 15.92 -25.96
C SER A 97 1.30 16.08 -25.01
N ASP A 98 1.06 16.38 -23.75
CA ASP A 98 2.13 16.44 -22.74
C ASP A 98 2.72 15.06 -22.48
N MET A 99 1.87 14.02 -22.47
CA MET A 99 2.32 12.64 -22.36
C MET A 99 3.20 12.22 -23.53
N THR A 100 2.80 12.53 -24.78
CA THR A 100 3.60 12.20 -25.97
C THR A 100 4.91 12.99 -26.06
N LYS A 101 4.96 14.21 -25.52
CA LYS A 101 6.21 14.98 -25.39
C LYS A 101 7.18 14.35 -24.37
N ASN A 102 6.65 13.88 -23.24
CA ASN A 102 7.45 13.29 -22.18
C ASN A 102 7.88 11.85 -22.51
N PHE A 103 7.09 11.12 -23.31
CA PHE A 103 7.30 9.71 -23.66
C PHE A 103 7.16 9.51 -25.18
N PRO A 104 8.01 10.16 -26.02
CA PRO A 104 7.86 10.16 -27.47
C PRO A 104 7.97 8.76 -28.08
N GLN A 105 8.69 7.85 -27.45
CA GLN A 105 8.85 6.45 -27.87
C GLN A 105 7.56 5.63 -27.74
N TYR A 106 6.56 6.10 -27.00
CA TYR A 106 5.26 5.44 -26.79
C TYR A 106 4.10 6.21 -27.41
N ARG A 107 4.37 7.13 -28.34
CA ARG A 107 3.35 7.98 -28.99
C ARG A 107 2.15 7.18 -29.48
N ASP A 108 2.38 6.13 -30.27
CA ASP A 108 1.32 5.37 -30.92
C ASP A 108 0.37 4.73 -29.90
N VAL A 109 0.91 4.14 -28.81
CA VAL A 109 0.09 3.53 -27.75
C VAL A 109 -0.58 4.58 -26.87
N ILE A 110 0.02 5.77 -26.70
CA ILE A 110 -0.61 6.88 -25.97
C ILE A 110 -1.84 7.38 -26.74
N GLU A 111 -1.71 7.61 -28.04
CA GLU A 111 -2.77 8.16 -28.87
C GLU A 111 -3.95 7.20 -29.07
N CYS A 112 -3.70 5.88 -29.17
CA CYS A 112 -4.78 4.90 -29.38
C CYS A 112 -5.47 4.45 -28.08
N CYS A 113 -4.69 4.28 -27.01
CA CYS A 113 -5.05 3.27 -26.04
C CYS A 113 -4.90 3.72 -24.58
N VAL A 114 -4.46 4.97 -24.33
CA VAL A 114 -4.29 5.54 -22.98
C VAL A 114 -5.42 6.50 -22.66
N GLU A 115 -6.04 6.30 -21.49
CA GLU A 115 -7.04 7.19 -20.90
C GLU A 115 -6.47 7.86 -19.66
N LEU A 116 -6.74 9.16 -19.47
CA LEU A 116 -6.28 9.96 -18.32
C LEU A 116 -7.42 10.16 -17.34
N GLY A 117 -7.22 9.74 -16.09
CA GLY A 117 -8.15 9.95 -14.97
C GLY A 117 -7.73 11.14 -14.11
N TYR A 118 -8.63 12.09 -13.91
CA TYR A 118 -8.33 13.37 -13.22
C TYR A 118 -9.04 13.51 -11.87
N LYS A 119 -9.89 12.57 -11.49
CA LYS A 119 -10.74 12.69 -10.30
C LYS A 119 -10.06 12.19 -9.03
N ALA A 120 -9.14 11.25 -9.15
CA ALA A 120 -8.51 10.61 -8.02
C ALA A 120 -7.51 11.55 -7.33
N GLN A 121 -7.71 11.79 -6.04
CA GLN A 121 -6.80 12.56 -5.17
C GLN A 121 -6.07 11.67 -4.15
N ASN A 122 -6.47 10.40 -4.07
CA ASN A 122 -5.95 9.42 -3.12
C ASN A 122 -6.21 8.00 -3.62
N THR A 123 -5.76 6.98 -2.89
CA THR A 123 -5.87 5.58 -3.31
C THR A 123 -7.33 5.09 -3.44
N VAL A 124 -8.25 5.63 -2.65
CA VAL A 124 -9.69 5.33 -2.80
C VAL A 124 -10.20 5.86 -4.13
N GLY A 125 -9.90 7.12 -4.43
CA GLY A 125 -10.27 7.74 -5.71
C GLY A 125 -9.66 7.00 -6.91
N ASN A 126 -8.42 6.50 -6.80
CA ASN A 126 -7.82 5.66 -7.84
C ASN A 126 -8.63 4.36 -8.06
N ALA A 127 -9.09 3.72 -6.98
CA ALA A 127 -9.91 2.52 -7.07
C ALA A 127 -11.30 2.82 -7.67
N GLU A 128 -11.88 3.99 -7.38
CA GLU A 128 -13.15 4.45 -7.96
C GLU A 128 -12.99 4.79 -9.46
N GLU A 129 -11.89 5.44 -9.87
CA GLU A 129 -11.57 5.66 -11.29
C GLU A 129 -11.37 4.36 -12.04
N ALA A 130 -10.65 3.40 -11.44
CA ALA A 130 -10.48 2.06 -12.01
C ALA A 130 -11.83 1.35 -12.20
N LEU A 131 -12.74 1.42 -11.20
CA LEU A 131 -14.08 0.88 -11.30
C LEU A 131 -14.90 1.55 -12.41
N ALA A 132 -14.84 2.86 -12.51
CA ALA A 132 -15.54 3.60 -13.56
C ALA A 132 -15.00 3.24 -14.95
N PHE A 133 -13.69 3.09 -15.08
CA PHE A 133 -13.01 2.66 -16.30
C PHE A 133 -13.41 1.24 -16.70
N THR A 134 -13.37 0.28 -15.77
CA THR A 134 -13.77 -1.11 -16.05
C THR A 134 -15.23 -1.21 -16.52
N LYS A 135 -16.14 -0.46 -15.89
CA LYS A 135 -17.54 -0.41 -16.29
C LYS A 135 -17.74 0.17 -17.67
N ARG A 136 -17.05 1.26 -18.03
CA ARG A 136 -17.15 1.88 -19.36
C ARG A 136 -16.69 0.95 -20.48
N HIS A 137 -15.68 0.14 -20.22
CA HIS A 137 -15.06 -0.74 -21.21
C HIS A 137 -15.50 -2.21 -21.12
N GLY A 138 -16.42 -2.55 -20.19
CA GLY A 138 -16.92 -3.91 -20.00
C GLY A 138 -15.87 -4.91 -19.55
N LEU A 139 -14.84 -4.44 -18.78
CA LEU A 139 -13.75 -5.28 -18.31
C LEU A 139 -14.15 -6.05 -17.04
N HIS A 140 -13.86 -7.35 -17.02
CA HIS A 140 -14.33 -8.21 -15.92
C HIS A 140 -13.41 -9.40 -15.58
N LYS A 141 -12.28 -9.58 -16.28
CA LYS A 141 -11.38 -10.72 -16.08
C LYS A 141 -10.16 -10.37 -15.23
N ALA A 142 -9.22 -9.63 -15.80
CA ALA A 142 -7.95 -9.32 -15.17
C ALA A 142 -7.46 -7.92 -15.49
N LEU A 143 -6.81 -7.27 -14.53
CA LEU A 143 -6.17 -5.97 -14.65
C LEU A 143 -4.74 -6.01 -14.10
N ILE A 144 -3.79 -5.43 -14.83
CA ILE A 144 -2.44 -5.18 -14.33
C ILE A 144 -2.46 -3.88 -13.53
N ILE A 145 -2.02 -3.94 -12.28
CA ILE A 145 -1.94 -2.77 -11.38
C ILE A 145 -0.50 -2.33 -11.27
N VAL A 146 -0.21 -1.13 -11.79
CA VAL A 146 1.14 -0.54 -11.80
C VAL A 146 1.24 0.55 -10.74
N THR A 147 2.07 0.34 -9.74
CA THR A 147 2.39 1.33 -8.69
C THR A 147 3.72 0.99 -8.04
N SER A 148 4.26 1.89 -7.20
CA SER A 148 5.50 1.58 -6.49
C SER A 148 5.34 0.37 -5.56
N ASN A 149 6.41 -0.40 -5.45
CA ASN A 149 6.45 -1.63 -4.66
C ASN A 149 5.95 -1.44 -3.21
N TYR A 150 6.38 -0.37 -2.51
CA TYR A 150 5.95 -0.06 -1.13
C TYR A 150 4.47 0.34 -1.03
N HIS A 151 3.89 0.82 -2.12
CA HIS A 151 2.48 1.23 -2.20
C HIS A 151 1.55 0.09 -2.64
N MET A 152 2.09 -0.95 -3.25
CA MET A 152 1.34 -2.07 -3.84
C MET A 152 0.37 -2.76 -2.87
N PRO A 153 0.75 -3.11 -1.62
CA PRO A 153 -0.18 -3.81 -0.72
C PRO A 153 -1.45 -2.99 -0.45
N ARG A 154 -1.33 -1.68 -0.20
CA ARG A 154 -2.48 -0.80 0.04
C ARG A 154 -3.30 -0.59 -1.23
N THR A 155 -2.66 -0.43 -2.38
CA THR A 155 -3.34 -0.30 -3.67
C THR A 155 -4.19 -1.54 -3.95
N LEU A 156 -3.64 -2.75 -3.80
CA LEU A 156 -4.39 -3.98 -4.02
C LEU A 156 -5.57 -4.12 -3.06
N LEU A 157 -5.41 -3.78 -1.79
CA LEU A 157 -6.48 -3.80 -0.80
C LEU A 157 -7.67 -2.91 -1.22
N GLU A 158 -7.41 -1.65 -1.57
CA GLU A 158 -8.44 -0.68 -1.97
C GLU A 158 -9.09 -1.04 -3.30
N THR A 159 -8.27 -1.41 -4.28
CA THR A 159 -8.74 -1.76 -5.63
C THR A 159 -9.57 -3.04 -5.58
N LYS A 160 -9.16 -4.05 -4.81
CA LYS A 160 -9.93 -5.30 -4.65
C LYS A 160 -11.28 -5.06 -3.99
N ALA A 161 -11.33 -4.18 -3.00
CA ALA A 161 -12.59 -3.81 -2.35
C ALA A 161 -13.58 -3.13 -3.32
N SER A 162 -13.09 -2.38 -4.31
CA SER A 162 -13.90 -1.69 -5.31
C SER A 162 -14.27 -2.58 -6.51
N LEU A 163 -13.34 -3.40 -6.99
CA LEU A 163 -13.49 -4.19 -8.23
C LEU A 163 -14.02 -5.62 -8.00
N GLY A 164 -14.11 -6.07 -6.75
CA GLY A 164 -14.74 -7.35 -6.42
C GLY A 164 -14.02 -8.57 -7.01
N SER A 165 -14.64 -9.25 -7.97
CA SER A 165 -14.17 -10.52 -8.53
C SER A 165 -13.05 -10.39 -9.58
N ILE A 166 -12.78 -9.19 -10.10
CA ILE A 166 -11.72 -8.98 -11.10
C ILE A 166 -10.37 -9.41 -10.53
N GLU A 167 -9.60 -10.18 -11.30
CA GLU A 167 -8.22 -10.55 -10.96
C GLU A 167 -7.32 -9.31 -11.01
N LEU A 168 -6.51 -9.09 -9.98
CA LEU A 168 -5.53 -8.02 -9.95
C LEU A 168 -4.14 -8.62 -10.06
N ILE A 169 -3.42 -8.28 -11.12
CA ILE A 169 -2.05 -8.71 -11.39
C ILE A 169 -1.11 -7.57 -10.95
N PRO A 170 -0.37 -7.73 -9.84
CA PRO A 170 0.51 -6.69 -9.37
C PRO A 170 1.74 -6.52 -10.27
N TYR A 171 2.03 -5.28 -10.63
CA TYR A 171 3.28 -4.86 -11.26
C TYR A 171 3.97 -3.79 -10.40
N PRO A 172 4.78 -4.21 -9.41
CA PRO A 172 5.47 -3.32 -8.50
C PRO A 172 6.66 -2.64 -9.18
N VAL A 173 6.59 -1.33 -9.33
CA VAL A 173 7.70 -0.49 -9.81
C VAL A 173 8.65 -0.20 -8.65
N ILE A 174 9.93 -0.49 -8.82
CA ILE A 174 10.96 -0.19 -7.83
C ILE A 174 11.61 1.14 -8.25
N PRO A 175 11.37 2.26 -7.52
CA PRO A 175 11.99 3.53 -7.85
C PRO A 175 13.51 3.43 -7.83
N GLU A 176 14.20 4.06 -8.79
CA GLU A 176 15.67 4.01 -8.93
C GLU A 176 16.41 4.31 -7.61
N ARG A 177 15.94 5.33 -6.86
CA ARG A 177 16.50 5.70 -5.55
C ARG A 177 16.44 4.58 -4.49
N LEU A 178 15.62 3.54 -4.72
CA LEU A 178 15.37 2.44 -3.79
C LEU A 178 15.98 1.11 -4.26
N LYS A 179 16.49 1.04 -5.50
CA LYS A 179 17.13 -0.16 -6.03
C LYS A 179 18.33 -0.56 -5.17
N GLY A 180 18.43 -1.84 -4.84
CA GLY A 180 19.49 -2.40 -3.99
C GLY A 180 19.43 -2.00 -2.52
N ARG A 181 18.38 -1.32 -2.08
CA ARG A 181 18.18 -0.94 -0.67
C ARG A 181 17.06 -1.76 -0.05
N PHE A 182 17.33 -2.33 1.12
CA PHE A 182 16.31 -2.98 1.93
C PHE A 182 15.82 -2.04 3.02
N TRP A 183 14.58 -2.23 3.46
CA TRP A 183 13.95 -1.36 4.46
C TRP A 183 14.73 -1.27 5.79
N TRP A 184 15.45 -2.35 6.16
CA TRP A 184 16.27 -2.38 7.38
C TRP A 184 17.64 -1.70 7.24
N ASN A 185 18.07 -1.36 6.02
CA ASN A 185 19.37 -0.73 5.75
C ASN A 185 19.29 0.81 5.62
N SER A 186 18.09 1.39 5.66
CA SER A 186 17.90 2.82 5.43
C SER A 186 16.73 3.35 6.27
N LEU A 187 17.00 4.36 7.09
CA LEU A 187 15.97 5.02 7.91
C LEU A 187 14.87 5.64 7.05
N ASP A 188 15.22 6.20 5.89
CA ASP A 188 14.22 6.77 4.97
C ASP A 188 13.28 5.71 4.41
N MET A 189 13.82 4.53 4.08
CA MET A 189 13.01 3.39 3.64
C MET A 189 12.14 2.86 4.76
N SER A 190 12.70 2.67 5.95
CA SER A 190 11.92 2.21 7.12
C SER A 190 10.78 3.18 7.41
N ARG A 191 11.03 4.50 7.39
CA ARG A 191 10.01 5.52 7.58
C ARG A 191 8.93 5.49 6.49
N LEU A 192 9.34 5.36 5.22
CA LEU A 192 8.42 5.26 4.09
C LEU A 192 7.47 4.06 4.24
N ILE A 193 8.04 2.89 4.51
CA ILE A 193 7.28 1.65 4.70
C ILE A 193 6.41 1.72 5.95
N PHE A 194 6.90 2.32 7.03
CA PHE A 194 6.11 2.53 8.25
C PHE A 194 4.88 3.39 7.98
N VAL A 195 5.04 4.50 7.25
CA VAL A 195 3.90 5.36 6.86
C VAL A 195 2.90 4.60 5.99
N GLU A 196 3.36 3.78 5.05
CA GLU A 196 2.45 2.95 4.23
C GLU A 196 1.78 1.84 5.04
N TYR A 197 2.47 1.25 6.03
CA TYR A 197 1.87 0.30 6.98
C TYR A 197 0.72 0.92 7.76
N ILE A 198 0.91 2.12 8.32
CA ILE A 198 -0.16 2.84 9.03
C ILE A 198 -1.34 3.12 8.09
N LYS A 199 -1.09 3.63 6.88
CA LYS A 199 -2.13 3.88 5.88
C LYS A 199 -2.86 2.61 5.47
N PHE A 200 -2.14 1.48 5.33
CA PHE A 200 -2.73 0.17 5.04
C PHE A 200 -3.65 -0.27 6.18
N GLY A 201 -3.21 -0.16 7.44
CA GLY A 201 -4.02 -0.48 8.61
C GLY A 201 -5.30 0.36 8.67
N LEU A 202 -5.20 1.67 8.44
CA LEU A 202 -6.37 2.58 8.39
C LEU A 202 -7.33 2.21 7.25
N ALA A 203 -6.80 1.87 6.07
CA ALA A 203 -7.61 1.41 4.95
C ALA A 203 -8.34 0.10 5.28
N TYR A 204 -7.64 -0.86 5.87
CA TYR A 204 -8.21 -2.14 6.29
C TYR A 204 -9.33 -1.96 7.33
N MET A 205 -9.10 -1.17 8.37
CA MET A 205 -10.11 -0.86 9.39
C MET A 205 -11.34 -0.17 8.80
N ARG A 206 -11.14 0.79 7.90
CA ARG A 206 -12.24 1.46 7.19
C ARG A 206 -13.07 0.47 6.36
N LEU A 207 -12.44 -0.46 5.66
CA LEU A 207 -13.13 -1.47 4.85
C LEU A 207 -13.91 -2.46 5.73
N LEU A 208 -13.34 -2.88 6.87
CA LEU A 208 -14.06 -3.69 7.86
C LEU A 208 -15.31 -2.99 8.39
N ALA A 209 -15.22 -1.71 8.70
CA ALA A 209 -16.36 -0.92 9.19
C ALA A 209 -17.46 -0.71 8.13
N ARG A 210 -17.12 -0.83 6.84
CA ARG A 210 -18.08 -0.73 5.72
C ARG A 210 -18.67 -2.07 5.30
N ALA A 211 -18.04 -3.19 5.69
CA ALA A 211 -18.59 -4.51 5.39
C ALA A 211 -19.94 -4.65 6.11
N PRO A 212 -21.06 -5.01 5.40
CA PRO A 212 -22.31 -5.26 6.07
C PRO A 212 -22.12 -6.42 7.05
N ALA A 213 -22.64 -6.25 8.27
CA ALA A 213 -22.69 -7.35 9.23
C ALA A 213 -23.38 -8.53 8.54
N LYS A 214 -22.66 -9.63 8.38
CA LYS A 214 -23.27 -10.88 7.89
C LYS A 214 -24.21 -11.36 8.98
N HIS A 215 -25.50 -11.14 8.78
CA HIS A 215 -26.58 -11.79 9.51
C HIS A 215 -26.90 -13.12 8.88
#